data_57571b1bad0132f9530096e4a9f3e48c
#
_entry.id   57571b1bad0132f9530096e4a9f3e48c
#
_cell.length_a   1.000
_cell.length_b   1.000
_cell.length_c   1.000
_cell.angle_alpha   90.00
_cell.angle_beta   90.00
_cell.angle_gamma   90.00
#
_symmetry.space_group_name_H-M   'P 1'
#
loop_
_entity.id
_entity.type
_entity.pdbx_description
1 polymer ?
#
loop_
_entity_poly.entity_id
_entity_poly.type
_entity_poly.pdbx_seq_one_letter_code
_entity_poly.pdbx_strand_id
1 'polypeptide(L)'
;DTAGVLAGRDANAPAIDVLIGYTSEQALLFVPRIPATKRLSELPVVGKPLTRVVVSALTWLVYRRDAARFARRHVRAGGRASTYVVSWKAPHNVWGACHMIDLPLLFGGERTWSRAPLVRGASWTEINRVGRRMRAVWGDFARGTLPAEADSVPGAASFRRRG
;
A
#
# COMPACT_ATOMS: atom_id res chain seq x y z
N ASP A 1 -14.92 24.95 -1.52
CA ASP A 1 -14.40 25.27 -2.87
C ASP A 1 -13.23 24.35 -3.21
N THR A 2 -13.47 23.38 -4.10
CA THR A 2 -12.46 22.38 -4.53
C THR A 2 -11.28 23.04 -5.27
N ALA A 3 -11.53 24.11 -6.04
CA ALA A 3 -10.51 24.81 -6.80
C ALA A 3 -9.49 25.52 -5.88
N GLY A 4 -9.98 26.18 -4.82
CA GLY A 4 -9.14 26.83 -3.81
C GLY A 4 -8.27 25.84 -3.04
N VAL A 5 -8.82 24.67 -2.66
CA VAL A 5 -8.06 23.59 -2.01
C VAL A 5 -6.94 23.07 -2.92
N LEU A 6 -7.22 22.88 -4.21
CA LEU A 6 -6.24 22.40 -5.17
C LEU A 6 -5.15 23.44 -5.44
N ALA A 7 -5.48 24.72 -5.53
CA ALA A 7 -4.51 25.81 -5.69
C ALA A 7 -3.60 25.94 -4.46
N GLY A 8 -4.17 25.90 -3.25
CA GLY A 8 -3.40 25.92 -2.01
C GLY A 8 -2.43 24.75 -1.86
N ARG A 9 -2.88 23.55 -2.27
CA ARG A 9 -2.01 22.38 -2.30
C ARG A 9 -0.83 22.56 -3.26
N ASP A 10 -1.08 23.06 -4.47
CA ASP A 10 -0.04 23.21 -5.49
C ASP A 10 0.95 24.32 -5.09
N ALA A 11 0.49 25.40 -4.46
CA ALA A 11 1.34 26.45 -3.92
C ALA A 11 2.29 25.98 -2.80
N ASN A 12 1.87 25.00 -1.98
CA ASN A 12 2.67 24.46 -0.89
C ASN A 12 3.54 23.26 -1.32
N ALA A 13 3.39 22.76 -2.55
CA ALA A 13 4.10 21.57 -3.00
C ALA A 13 5.63 21.65 -2.86
N PRO A 14 6.33 22.77 -3.19
CA PRO A 14 7.77 22.86 -3.04
C PRO A 14 8.30 22.67 -1.62
N ALA A 15 7.48 22.96 -0.62
CA ALA A 15 7.86 22.89 0.80
C ALA A 15 7.53 21.50 1.44
N ILE A 16 6.89 20.60 0.71
CA ILE A 16 6.37 19.35 1.28
C ILE A 16 6.87 18.15 0.48
N ASP A 17 7.55 17.23 1.15
CA ASP A 17 7.85 15.92 0.57
C ASP A 17 6.66 14.97 0.70
N VAL A 18 6.43 14.16 -0.33
CA VAL A 18 5.31 13.22 -0.36
C VAL A 18 5.80 11.78 -0.52
N LEU A 19 5.35 10.91 0.39
CA LEU A 19 5.45 9.46 0.27
C LEU A 19 4.02 8.90 0.19
N ILE A 20 3.62 8.39 -0.97
CA ILE A 20 2.26 7.91 -1.22
C ILE A 20 2.28 6.54 -1.89
N GLY A 21 1.38 5.66 -1.48
CA GLY A 21 1.33 4.32 -2.05
C GLY A 21 0.07 3.54 -1.71
N TYR A 22 0.15 2.25 -1.92
CA TYR A 22 -0.95 1.31 -1.75
C TYR A 22 -0.39 -0.10 -1.51
N THR A 23 -1.27 -1.04 -1.17
CA THR A 23 -0.91 -2.47 -1.08
C THR A 23 -1.25 -3.18 -2.39
N SER A 24 -0.48 -4.20 -2.78
CA SER A 24 -0.58 -4.83 -4.11
C SER A 24 -1.93 -5.52 -4.37
N GLU A 25 -2.61 -5.98 -3.32
CA GLU A 25 -3.92 -6.63 -3.39
C GLU A 25 -4.98 -5.83 -2.59
N GLN A 26 -4.89 -4.50 -2.63
CA GLN A 26 -5.67 -3.56 -1.81
C GLN A 26 -7.18 -3.86 -1.81
N ALA A 27 -7.75 -4.16 -2.98
CA ALA A 27 -9.17 -4.43 -3.14
C ALA A 27 -9.61 -5.79 -2.58
N LEU A 28 -8.69 -6.70 -2.24
CA LEU A 28 -9.04 -8.07 -1.81
C LEU A 28 -9.90 -8.09 -0.54
N LEU A 29 -9.67 -7.15 0.38
CA LEU A 29 -10.48 -7.01 1.61
C LEU A 29 -11.96 -6.78 1.33
N PHE A 30 -12.30 -6.23 0.19
CA PHE A 30 -13.67 -5.87 -0.17
C PHE A 30 -14.40 -6.96 -0.97
N VAL A 31 -13.69 -7.97 -1.49
CA VAL A 31 -14.29 -9.08 -2.27
C VAL A 31 -15.44 -9.76 -1.54
N PRO A 32 -15.35 -10.14 -0.26
CA PRO A 32 -16.46 -10.79 0.44
C PRO A 32 -17.65 -9.85 0.72
N ARG A 33 -17.44 -8.53 0.64
CA ARG A 33 -18.47 -7.51 0.93
C ARG A 33 -19.29 -7.12 -0.29
N ILE A 34 -18.80 -7.41 -1.48
CA ILE A 34 -19.51 -7.12 -2.74
C ILE A 34 -20.13 -8.43 -3.25
N PRO A 35 -21.47 -8.54 -3.29
CA PRO A 35 -22.13 -9.80 -3.63
C PRO A 35 -21.69 -10.41 -4.97
N ALA A 36 -21.47 -9.59 -5.98
CA ALA A 36 -21.00 -10.04 -7.30
C ALA A 36 -19.59 -10.66 -7.24
N THR A 37 -18.65 -10.03 -6.53
CA THR A 37 -17.28 -10.54 -6.38
C THR A 37 -17.21 -11.77 -5.48
N LYS A 38 -18.08 -11.85 -4.48
CA LYS A 38 -18.23 -13.04 -3.63
C LYS A 38 -18.68 -14.24 -4.49
N ARG A 39 -19.78 -14.11 -5.22
CA ARG A 39 -20.27 -15.16 -6.13
C ARG A 39 -19.21 -15.59 -7.14
N LEU A 40 -18.46 -14.62 -7.69
CA LEU A 40 -17.38 -14.89 -8.60
C LEU A 40 -16.29 -15.75 -7.95
N SER A 41 -15.89 -15.45 -6.72
CA SER A 41 -14.86 -16.19 -6.00
C SER A 41 -15.23 -17.63 -5.65
N GLU A 42 -16.52 -17.93 -5.60
CA GLU A 42 -17.09 -19.24 -5.28
C GLU A 42 -17.19 -20.18 -6.51
N LEU A 43 -16.96 -19.67 -7.74
CA LEU A 43 -16.97 -20.50 -8.94
C LEU A 43 -15.84 -21.52 -8.93
N PRO A 44 -16.13 -22.80 -9.19
CA PRO A 44 -15.10 -23.84 -9.25
C PRO A 44 -14.10 -23.53 -10.39
N VAL A 45 -12.82 -23.87 -10.19
CA VAL A 45 -11.70 -23.74 -11.14
C VAL A 45 -11.40 -22.30 -11.56
N VAL A 46 -12.36 -21.55 -12.07
CA VAL A 46 -12.16 -20.21 -12.65
C VAL A 46 -12.33 -19.07 -11.64
N GLY A 47 -12.98 -19.29 -10.51
CA GLY A 47 -13.32 -18.26 -9.54
C GLY A 47 -12.08 -17.54 -8.98
N LYS A 48 -11.07 -18.30 -8.55
CA LYS A 48 -9.83 -17.72 -8.00
C LYS A 48 -9.05 -16.86 -9.00
N PRO A 49 -8.74 -17.33 -10.24
CA PRO A 49 -8.03 -16.50 -11.20
C PRO A 49 -8.83 -15.26 -11.61
N LEU A 50 -10.14 -15.40 -11.82
CA LEU A 50 -10.98 -14.28 -12.21
C LEU A 50 -11.11 -13.24 -11.09
N THR A 51 -11.24 -13.68 -9.83
CA THR A 51 -11.21 -12.78 -8.66
C THR A 51 -9.89 -12.01 -8.59
N ARG A 52 -8.75 -12.65 -8.88
CA ARG A 52 -7.45 -11.93 -8.92
C ARG A 52 -7.41 -10.84 -9.99
N VAL A 53 -7.94 -11.11 -11.17
CA VAL A 53 -8.05 -10.09 -12.23
C VAL A 53 -8.90 -8.92 -11.77
N VAL A 54 -10.06 -9.17 -11.19
CA VAL A 54 -10.95 -8.13 -10.65
C VAL A 54 -10.26 -7.33 -9.54
N VAL A 55 -9.61 -7.99 -8.58
CA VAL A 55 -8.86 -7.33 -7.50
C VAL A 55 -7.74 -6.46 -8.08
N SER A 56 -6.99 -6.96 -9.05
CA SER A 56 -5.94 -6.19 -9.74
C SER A 56 -6.50 -4.96 -10.44
N ALA A 57 -7.59 -5.12 -11.19
CA ALA A 57 -8.24 -4.03 -11.91
C ALA A 57 -8.78 -2.95 -10.95
N LEU A 58 -9.45 -3.36 -9.87
CA LEU A 58 -9.95 -2.44 -8.84
C LEU A 58 -8.81 -1.75 -8.09
N THR A 59 -7.76 -2.48 -7.71
CA THR A 59 -6.59 -1.90 -7.07
C THR A 59 -5.92 -0.88 -7.98
N TRP A 60 -5.81 -1.18 -9.28
CA TRP A 60 -5.27 -0.24 -10.27
C TRP A 60 -6.14 1.00 -10.42
N LEU A 61 -7.45 0.82 -10.59
CA LEU A 61 -8.39 1.90 -10.90
C LEU A 61 -8.54 2.87 -9.72
N VAL A 62 -8.70 2.32 -8.50
CA VAL A 62 -9.05 3.12 -7.32
C VAL A 62 -7.80 3.66 -6.60
N TYR A 63 -6.70 2.90 -6.58
CA TYR A 63 -5.54 3.25 -5.74
C TYR A 63 -4.30 3.61 -6.55
N ARG A 64 -3.85 2.71 -7.44
CA ARG A 64 -2.58 2.89 -8.16
C ARG A 64 -2.61 4.11 -9.07
N ARG A 65 -3.68 4.28 -9.84
CA ARG A 65 -3.84 5.39 -10.78
C ARG A 65 -3.84 6.72 -10.05
N ASP A 66 -4.58 6.81 -8.96
CA ASP A 66 -4.76 8.07 -8.25
C ASP A 66 -3.54 8.43 -7.39
N ALA A 67 -2.88 7.46 -6.75
CA ALA A 67 -1.59 7.68 -6.11
C ALA A 67 -0.53 8.18 -7.11
N ALA A 68 -0.45 7.57 -8.30
CA ALA A 68 0.46 8.00 -9.34
C ALA A 68 0.12 9.39 -9.93
N ARG A 69 -1.16 9.71 -10.06
CA ARG A 69 -1.62 11.04 -10.50
C ARG A 69 -1.28 12.11 -9.47
N PHE A 70 -1.57 11.83 -8.21
CA PHE A 70 -1.23 12.74 -7.11
C PHE A 70 0.26 13.04 -7.08
N ALA A 71 1.12 12.00 -7.06
CA ALA A 71 2.57 12.17 -7.03
C ALA A 71 3.09 12.98 -8.24
N ARG A 72 2.63 12.68 -9.46
CA ARG A 72 3.00 13.44 -10.67
C ARG A 72 2.56 14.90 -10.62
N ARG A 73 1.35 15.17 -10.12
CA ARG A 73 0.87 16.54 -9.99
C ARG A 73 1.66 17.32 -8.96
N HIS A 74 2.00 16.69 -7.85
CA HIS A 74 2.83 17.27 -6.79
C HIS A 74 4.23 17.67 -7.32
N VAL A 75 4.87 16.75 -8.07
CA VAL A 75 6.17 17.02 -8.69
C VAL A 75 6.08 18.16 -9.73
N ARG A 76 5.03 18.19 -10.56
CA ARG A 76 4.81 19.29 -11.53
C ARG A 76 4.62 20.65 -10.85
N ALA A 77 4.12 20.66 -9.62
CA ALA A 77 4.00 21.87 -8.80
C ALA A 77 5.29 22.22 -8.04
N GLY A 78 6.42 21.59 -8.36
CA GLY A 78 7.73 21.86 -7.76
C GLY A 78 8.05 21.07 -6.49
N GLY A 79 7.18 20.17 -6.06
CA GLY A 79 7.40 19.31 -4.90
C GLY A 79 8.22 18.06 -5.22
N ARG A 80 8.59 17.31 -4.19
CA ARG A 80 9.28 16.02 -4.31
C ARG A 80 8.36 14.88 -3.88
N ALA A 81 8.37 13.76 -4.60
CA ALA A 81 7.51 12.65 -4.27
C ALA A 81 8.21 11.29 -4.48
N SER A 82 7.88 10.33 -3.61
CA SER A 82 8.11 8.91 -3.84
C SER A 82 6.80 8.13 -3.75
N THR A 83 6.69 7.10 -4.57
CA THR A 83 5.57 6.16 -4.52
C THR A 83 6.03 4.83 -3.96
N TYR A 84 5.14 4.13 -3.23
CA TYR A 84 5.43 2.78 -2.74
C TYR A 84 4.31 1.79 -3.03
N VAL A 85 4.68 0.52 -3.06
CA VAL A 85 3.74 -0.61 -3.11
C VAL A 85 4.13 -1.62 -2.04
N VAL A 86 3.23 -1.91 -1.12
CA VAL A 86 3.43 -2.99 -0.14
C VAL A 86 2.90 -4.29 -0.71
N SER A 87 3.75 -5.30 -0.79
CA SER A 87 3.43 -6.63 -1.32
C SER A 87 3.55 -7.73 -0.27
N TRP A 88 3.97 -7.40 0.97
CA TRP A 88 4.05 -8.37 2.04
C TRP A 88 2.68 -8.97 2.36
N LYS A 89 2.67 -10.25 2.61
CA LYS A 89 1.49 -11.00 3.07
C LYS A 89 1.92 -12.16 3.96
N ALA A 90 1.10 -12.49 4.94
CA ALA A 90 1.34 -13.66 5.77
C ALA A 90 1.24 -14.95 4.93
N PRO A 91 2.09 -15.96 5.18
CA PRO A 91 2.05 -17.23 4.46
C PRO A 91 0.67 -17.90 4.51
N HIS A 92 0.23 -18.42 3.37
CA HIS A 92 -1.06 -19.12 3.22
C HIS A 92 -2.30 -18.33 3.67
N ASN A 93 -2.18 -17.02 3.87
CA ASN A 93 -3.28 -16.17 4.29
C ASN A 93 -4.17 -15.79 3.10
N VAL A 94 -5.47 -16.00 3.24
CA VAL A 94 -6.47 -15.67 2.20
C VAL A 94 -6.63 -14.17 1.96
N TRP A 95 -6.23 -13.34 2.93
CA TRP A 95 -6.31 -11.89 2.83
C TRP A 95 -5.20 -11.28 1.96
N GLY A 96 -4.15 -12.05 1.63
CA GLY A 96 -3.05 -11.57 0.79
C GLY A 96 -2.44 -10.26 1.29
N ALA A 97 -1.93 -9.46 0.36
CA ALA A 97 -1.47 -8.11 0.61
C ALA A 97 -2.64 -7.10 0.53
N CYS A 98 -3.66 -7.32 1.38
CA CYS A 98 -4.89 -6.53 1.38
C CYS A 98 -4.70 -5.13 1.99
N HIS A 99 -5.76 -4.33 1.92
CA HIS A 99 -5.82 -3.05 2.63
C HIS A 99 -5.47 -3.21 4.11
N MET A 100 -4.65 -2.30 4.64
CA MET A 100 -4.15 -2.26 6.02
C MET A 100 -3.06 -3.29 6.36
N ILE A 101 -2.55 -4.11 5.44
CA ILE A 101 -1.49 -5.09 5.73
C ILE A 101 -0.15 -4.44 6.13
N ASP A 102 0.05 -3.19 5.79
CA ASP A 102 1.18 -2.37 6.18
C ASP A 102 1.16 -1.96 7.66
N LEU A 103 -0.02 -1.85 8.27
CA LEU A 103 -0.14 -1.38 9.66
C LEU A 103 0.60 -2.24 10.68
N PRO A 104 0.50 -3.59 10.69
CA PRO A 104 1.28 -4.42 11.61
C PRO A 104 2.80 -4.36 11.37
N LEU A 105 3.23 -3.95 10.17
CA LEU A 105 4.66 -3.76 9.86
C LEU A 105 5.16 -2.40 10.35
N LEU A 106 4.31 -1.37 10.34
CA LEU A 106 4.67 0.00 10.67
C LEU A 106 4.36 0.36 12.11
N PHE A 107 3.22 -0.06 12.65
CA PHE A 107 2.68 0.42 13.91
C PHE A 107 2.26 -0.70 14.86
N GLY A 108 2.37 -0.41 16.15
CA GLY A 108 1.95 -1.32 17.20
C GLY A 108 2.93 -2.47 17.46
N GLY A 109 2.50 -3.38 18.33
CA GLY A 109 3.28 -4.52 18.77
C GLY A 109 2.50 -5.84 18.68
N GLU A 110 3.10 -6.92 19.15
CA GLU A 110 2.51 -8.26 19.13
C GLU A 110 1.13 -8.30 19.80
N ARG A 111 0.95 -7.65 20.93
CA ARG A 111 -0.35 -7.61 21.63
C ARG A 111 -1.48 -7.05 20.75
N THR A 112 -1.16 -6.08 19.90
CA THR A 112 -2.13 -5.41 19.03
C THR A 112 -2.53 -6.29 17.86
N TRP A 113 -1.55 -7.01 17.28
CA TRP A 113 -1.74 -7.61 15.96
C TRP A 113 -1.78 -9.14 15.93
N SER A 114 -1.25 -9.85 16.97
CA SER A 114 -1.11 -11.31 16.95
C SER A 114 -2.43 -12.06 16.69
N ARG A 115 -3.57 -11.48 17.05
CA ARG A 115 -4.91 -12.05 16.82
C ARG A 115 -5.58 -11.57 15.53
N ALA A 116 -4.97 -10.62 14.81
CA ALA A 116 -5.59 -10.06 13.60
C ALA A 116 -5.60 -11.09 12.46
N PRO A 117 -6.75 -11.31 11.79
CA PRO A 117 -6.85 -12.30 10.72
C PRO A 117 -5.85 -12.09 9.59
N LEU A 118 -5.51 -10.85 9.28
CA LEU A 118 -4.61 -10.47 8.18
C LEU A 118 -3.15 -10.91 8.38
N VAL A 119 -2.70 -11.15 9.63
CA VAL A 119 -1.35 -11.64 9.94
C VAL A 119 -1.30 -13.13 10.29
N ARG A 120 -2.44 -13.81 10.28
CA ARG A 120 -2.50 -15.24 10.58
C ARG A 120 -1.62 -16.03 9.62
N GLY A 121 -0.75 -16.89 10.15
CA GLY A 121 0.22 -17.69 9.40
C GLY A 121 1.63 -17.11 9.39
N ALA A 122 1.84 -15.88 9.84
CA ALA A 122 3.16 -15.31 10.07
C ALA A 122 3.51 -15.30 11.57
N SER A 123 4.76 -15.55 11.92
CA SER A 123 5.26 -15.35 13.25
C SER A 123 5.48 -13.87 13.55
N TRP A 124 5.34 -13.47 14.83
CA TRP A 124 5.64 -12.09 15.20
C TRP A 124 7.11 -11.72 14.93
N THR A 125 8.03 -12.67 15.09
CA THR A 125 9.44 -12.49 14.76
C THR A 125 9.64 -12.08 13.30
N GLU A 126 8.93 -12.73 12.36
CA GLU A 126 8.97 -12.38 10.94
C GLU A 126 8.36 -11.00 10.69
N ILE A 127 7.15 -10.75 11.21
CA ILE A 127 6.47 -9.45 11.08
C ILE A 127 7.38 -8.33 11.58
N ASN A 128 7.99 -8.51 12.74
CA ASN A 128 8.87 -7.50 13.34
C ASN A 128 10.19 -7.34 12.55
N ARG A 129 10.75 -8.42 12.00
CA ARG A 129 11.95 -8.39 11.16
C ARG A 129 11.71 -7.56 9.89
N VAL A 130 10.60 -7.81 9.19
CA VAL A 130 10.19 -7.04 8.01
C VAL A 130 9.84 -5.60 8.41
N GLY A 131 9.05 -5.46 9.48
CA GLY A 131 8.61 -4.17 9.99
C GLY A 131 9.75 -3.25 10.39
N ARG A 132 10.85 -3.77 11.00
CA ARG A 132 12.03 -2.93 11.30
C ARG A 132 12.61 -2.26 10.05
N ARG A 133 12.72 -3.01 8.93
CA ARG A 133 13.22 -2.46 7.66
C ARG A 133 12.27 -1.41 7.10
N MET A 134 10.97 -1.68 7.11
CA MET A 134 9.97 -0.72 6.66
C MET A 134 9.99 0.55 7.52
N ARG A 135 9.97 0.41 8.86
CA ARG A 135 10.02 1.55 9.78
C ARG A 135 11.29 2.39 9.62
N ALA A 136 12.43 1.78 9.26
CA ALA A 136 13.65 2.52 8.94
C ALA A 136 13.42 3.47 7.76
N VAL A 137 12.87 2.96 6.64
CA VAL A 137 12.57 3.78 5.46
C VAL A 137 11.56 4.90 5.77
N TRP A 138 10.50 4.61 6.54
CA TRP A 138 9.54 5.64 6.97
C TRP A 138 10.18 6.67 7.91
N GLY A 139 11.06 6.21 8.80
CA GLY A 139 11.82 7.10 9.69
C GLY A 139 12.78 8.00 8.93
N ASP A 140 13.46 7.48 7.90
CA ASP A 140 14.34 8.27 7.03
C ASP A 140 13.52 9.30 6.23
N PHE A 141 12.36 8.91 5.73
CA PHE A 141 11.43 9.85 5.10
C PHE A 141 11.00 10.97 6.06
N ALA A 142 10.65 10.64 7.29
CA ALA A 142 10.28 11.63 8.30
C ALA A 142 11.44 12.60 8.65
N ARG A 143 12.68 12.20 8.40
CA ARG A 143 13.90 13.05 8.52
C ARG A 143 14.29 13.77 7.22
N GLY A 144 13.45 13.75 6.20
CA GLY A 144 13.64 14.46 4.94
C GLY A 144 14.35 13.66 3.84
N THR A 145 14.55 12.35 4.02
CA THR A 145 15.12 11.48 2.99
C THR A 145 14.02 10.81 2.18
N LEU A 146 13.85 11.20 0.93
CA LEU A 146 12.88 10.56 0.03
C LEU A 146 13.38 9.16 -0.40
N PRO A 147 12.60 8.10 -0.15
CA PRO A 147 12.99 6.75 -0.55
C PRO A 147 13.02 6.57 -2.07
N ALA A 148 13.96 5.76 -2.54
CA ALA A 148 14.17 5.39 -3.93
C ALA A 148 14.06 3.86 -4.12
N GLU A 149 14.34 3.34 -5.32
CA GLU A 149 14.30 1.89 -5.59
C GLU A 149 15.29 1.10 -4.72
N ALA A 150 16.46 1.67 -4.40
CA ALA A 150 17.45 1.05 -3.53
C ALA A 150 16.95 0.81 -2.08
N ASP A 151 15.96 1.58 -1.63
CA ASP A 151 15.38 1.45 -0.29
C ASP A 151 14.29 0.37 -0.23
N SER A 152 14.05 -0.34 -1.33
CA SER A 152 13.03 -1.40 -1.39
C SER A 152 13.34 -2.51 -0.40
N VAL A 153 12.30 -2.96 0.31
CA VAL A 153 12.40 -4.06 1.27
C VAL A 153 12.01 -5.36 0.56
N PRO A 154 12.97 -6.25 0.26
CA PRO A 154 12.72 -7.48 -0.48
C PRO A 154 11.56 -8.30 0.09
N GLY A 155 10.61 -8.68 -0.77
CA GLY A 155 9.41 -9.42 -0.41
C GLY A 155 8.35 -8.64 0.39
N ALA A 156 8.55 -7.33 0.63
CA ALA A 156 7.63 -6.55 1.45
C ALA A 156 7.19 -5.24 0.83
N ALA A 157 8.10 -4.41 0.35
CA ALA A 157 7.73 -3.14 -0.24
C ALA A 157 8.71 -2.70 -1.33
N SER A 158 8.22 -2.08 -2.38
CA SER A 158 9.02 -1.41 -3.41
C SER A 158 8.76 0.08 -3.40
N PHE A 159 9.81 0.86 -3.63
CA PHE A 159 9.76 2.32 -3.68
C PHE A 159 10.20 2.83 -5.05
N ARG A 160 9.66 3.96 -5.45
CA ARG A 160 10.07 4.65 -6.67
C ARG A 160 9.99 6.15 -6.49
N ARG A 161 11.12 6.83 -6.63
CA ARG A 161 11.16 8.29 -6.69
C ARG A 161 10.50 8.77 -7.97
N ARG A 162 9.78 9.87 -7.88
CA ARG A 162 9.17 10.55 -9.01
C ARG A 162 9.96 11.84 -9.26
N GLY A 163 10.48 11.96 -10.46
CA GLY A 163 11.13 13.15 -11.00
C GLY A 163 10.25 13.80 -12.04
#